data_0bf01ee25d78c03283da0f15cafe50af
#
_entry.id   0bf01ee25d78c03283da0f15cafe50af
#
_cell.length_a   1.000
_cell.length_b   1.000
_cell.length_c   1.000
_cell.angle_alpha   90.00
_cell.angle_beta   90.00
_cell.angle_gamma   90.00
#
_symmetry.space_group_name_H-M   'P 1'
#
loop_
_entity.id
_entity.type
_entity.pdbx_description
1 polymer ?
#
loop_
_entity_poly.entity_id
_entity_poly.type
_entity_poly.pdbx_seq_one_letter_code
_entity_poly.pdbx_strand_id
1 'polypeptide(L)'
;ILLSAACLWFSANLFAQHCELPVSIVLDEEFTDVPAAASSMLYQSLSRMATENGLTTEAPNSPFVLTAHCDVLDKSNLPGPPIQTVYNLGLTLYMVDTYQQKKFATAYLTLNGVGTGEVKSYIDAFRHISRSGNEIKKLVNTGRAKMMNYYDTQYPNILKEAKRLEAMQQYEEALAMVFAIPVCSKGGDQASSYGLKLYTRNLDRLNLYLLNTAKAMWAAGQDAQ
;
A
#
# COMPACT_ATOMS: atom_id res chain seq x y z
N ILE A 1 -51.18 -40.87 -4.09
CA ILE A 1 -50.84 -39.45 -4.41
C ILE A 1 -49.69 -39.08 -3.51
N LEU A 2 -48.46 -39.19 -4.04
CA LEU A 2 -47.21 -38.84 -3.36
C LEU A 2 -46.79 -37.45 -3.84
N LEU A 3 -46.87 -36.46 -2.94
CA LEU A 3 -46.28 -35.14 -3.15
C LEU A 3 -44.79 -35.21 -2.78
N SER A 4 -43.93 -35.16 -3.78
CA SER A 4 -42.47 -34.99 -3.60
C SER A 4 -42.18 -33.50 -3.38
N ALA A 5 -41.81 -33.14 -2.15
CA ALA A 5 -41.27 -31.83 -1.82
C ALA A 5 -39.84 -31.75 -2.31
N ALA A 6 -39.61 -31.05 -3.42
CA ALA A 6 -38.28 -30.70 -3.89
C ALA A 6 -37.74 -29.56 -3.01
N CYS A 7 -36.86 -29.90 -2.07
CA CYS A 7 -36.05 -28.93 -1.36
C CYS A 7 -35.03 -28.29 -2.34
N LEU A 8 -35.35 -27.12 -2.83
CA LEU A 8 -34.39 -26.24 -3.52
C LEU A 8 -33.35 -25.77 -2.50
N TRP A 9 -32.22 -26.45 -2.47
CA TRP A 9 -31.01 -25.96 -1.81
C TRP A 9 -30.50 -24.75 -2.59
N PHE A 10 -30.89 -23.56 -2.17
CA PHE A 10 -30.23 -22.36 -2.55
C PHE A 10 -28.85 -22.40 -1.93
N SER A 11 -27.87 -22.88 -2.68
CA SER A 11 -26.46 -22.64 -2.37
C SER A 11 -26.22 -21.14 -2.53
N ALA A 12 -26.35 -20.41 -1.43
CA ALA A 12 -25.81 -19.07 -1.34
C ALA A 12 -24.30 -19.20 -1.57
N ASN A 13 -23.87 -18.99 -2.81
CA ASN A 13 -22.48 -18.69 -3.09
C ASN A 13 -22.18 -17.39 -2.34
N LEU A 14 -21.68 -17.53 -1.11
CA LEU A 14 -20.92 -16.47 -0.48
C LEU A 14 -19.73 -16.23 -1.41
N PHE A 15 -19.88 -15.29 -2.33
CA PHE A 15 -18.74 -14.59 -2.89
C PHE A 15 -18.07 -13.95 -1.67
N ALA A 16 -17.04 -14.63 -1.15
CA ALA A 16 -16.07 -13.98 -0.29
C ALA A 16 -15.55 -12.82 -1.14
N GLN A 17 -16.06 -11.61 -0.90
CA GLN A 17 -15.55 -10.41 -1.52
C GLN A 17 -14.08 -10.41 -1.18
N HIS A 18 -13.26 -10.67 -2.20
CA HIS A 18 -11.82 -10.67 -2.04
C HIS A 18 -11.49 -9.20 -1.72
N CYS A 19 -11.21 -8.94 -0.46
CA CYS A 19 -10.83 -7.61 -0.01
C CYS A 19 -9.55 -7.23 -0.72
N GLU A 20 -9.66 -6.41 -1.75
CA GLU A 20 -8.51 -5.81 -2.41
C GLU A 20 -7.93 -4.78 -1.47
N LEU A 21 -6.72 -5.05 -1.00
CA LEU A 21 -5.99 -4.10 -0.18
C LEU A 21 -5.14 -3.24 -1.10
N PRO A 22 -5.46 -1.94 -1.23
CA PRO A 22 -4.64 -1.05 -2.04
C PRO A 22 -3.30 -0.84 -1.36
N VAL A 23 -2.21 -1.06 -2.09
CA VAL A 23 -0.84 -0.94 -1.57
C VAL A 23 -0.03 -0.05 -2.50
N SER A 24 0.63 0.96 -1.95
CA SER A 24 1.66 1.73 -2.66
C SER A 24 2.99 1.00 -2.59
N ILE A 25 3.77 1.04 -3.67
CA ILE A 25 5.15 0.57 -3.65
C ILE A 25 6.04 1.79 -3.52
N VAL A 26 6.82 1.84 -2.46
CA VAL A 26 7.76 2.93 -2.20
C VAL A 26 9.14 2.33 -2.03
N LEU A 27 10.08 2.76 -2.86
CA LEU A 27 11.49 2.46 -2.74
C LEU A 27 12.18 3.75 -2.33
N ASP A 28 12.73 3.76 -1.14
CA ASP A 28 13.49 4.88 -0.62
C ASP A 28 14.95 4.72 -1.05
N GLU A 29 15.47 5.66 -1.81
CA GLU A 29 16.85 5.66 -2.30
C GLU A 29 17.86 5.74 -1.16
N GLU A 30 17.50 6.31 -0.01
CA GLU A 30 18.36 6.40 1.17
C GLU A 30 18.51 5.06 1.91
N PHE A 31 17.56 4.12 1.72
CA PHE A 31 17.57 2.82 2.39
C PHE A 31 18.00 1.64 1.51
N THR A 32 18.34 1.91 0.25
CA THR A 32 18.74 0.86 -0.69
C THR A 32 20.05 1.23 -1.38
N ASP A 33 21.09 0.41 -1.22
CA ASP A 33 22.33 0.49 -2.01
C ASP A 33 22.13 0.00 -3.46
N VAL A 34 20.93 0.18 -4.00
CA VAL A 34 20.56 -0.27 -5.33
C VAL A 34 20.91 0.83 -6.34
N PRO A 35 21.68 0.51 -7.40
CA PRO A 35 21.95 1.46 -8.47
C PRO A 35 20.63 2.00 -9.06
N ALA A 36 20.53 3.32 -9.26
CA ALA A 36 19.30 3.99 -9.74
C ALA A 36 18.74 3.34 -11.03
N ALA A 37 19.62 2.90 -11.94
CA ALA A 37 19.20 2.21 -13.15
C ALA A 37 18.58 0.81 -12.91
N ALA A 38 18.80 0.19 -11.74
CA ALA A 38 18.21 -1.09 -11.36
C ALA A 38 16.96 -0.91 -10.49
N SER A 39 16.77 0.24 -9.86
CA SER A 39 15.60 0.53 -9.01
C SER A 39 14.28 0.40 -9.77
N SER A 40 14.23 0.79 -11.03
CA SER A 40 13.02 0.61 -11.86
C SER A 40 12.66 -0.87 -12.07
N MET A 41 13.65 -1.75 -12.19
CA MET A 41 13.42 -3.20 -12.29
C MET A 41 12.92 -3.76 -10.96
N LEU A 42 13.47 -3.32 -9.83
CA LEU A 42 13.00 -3.69 -8.50
C LEU A 42 11.52 -3.29 -8.32
N TYR A 43 11.18 -2.03 -8.64
CA TYR A 43 9.80 -1.55 -8.59
C TYR A 43 8.85 -2.40 -9.44
N GLN A 44 9.19 -2.67 -10.70
CA GLN A 44 8.38 -3.49 -11.61
C GLN A 44 8.21 -4.92 -11.09
N SER A 45 9.27 -5.51 -10.52
CA SER A 45 9.23 -6.86 -9.96
C SER A 45 8.36 -6.93 -8.71
N LEU A 46 8.42 -5.91 -7.85
CA LEU A 46 7.56 -5.80 -6.66
C LEU A 46 6.10 -5.55 -7.05
N SER A 47 5.84 -4.70 -8.05
CA SER A 47 4.48 -4.44 -8.56
C SER A 47 3.83 -5.70 -9.10
N ARG A 48 4.55 -6.42 -9.95
CA ARG A 48 4.06 -7.70 -10.49
C ARG A 48 3.83 -8.72 -9.38
N MET A 49 4.78 -8.87 -8.47
CA MET A 49 4.66 -9.77 -7.33
C MET A 49 3.44 -9.43 -6.45
N ALA A 50 3.21 -8.16 -6.15
CA ALA A 50 2.07 -7.70 -5.38
C ALA A 50 0.75 -8.03 -6.09
N THR A 51 0.64 -7.73 -7.38
CA THR A 51 -0.55 -8.01 -8.20
C THR A 51 -0.84 -9.51 -8.30
N GLU A 52 0.18 -10.34 -8.55
CA GLU A 52 0.05 -11.81 -8.60
C GLU A 52 -0.42 -12.42 -7.27
N ASN A 53 -0.20 -11.72 -6.15
CA ASN A 53 -0.66 -12.14 -4.82
C ASN A 53 -1.93 -11.39 -4.35
N GLY A 54 -2.65 -10.73 -5.27
CA GLY A 54 -3.96 -10.12 -5.00
C GLY A 54 -3.89 -8.82 -4.19
N LEU A 55 -2.79 -8.06 -4.34
CA LEU A 55 -2.70 -6.67 -3.87
C LEU A 55 -2.93 -5.73 -5.06
N THR A 56 -3.67 -4.65 -4.84
CA THR A 56 -3.86 -3.60 -5.87
C THR A 56 -2.76 -2.57 -5.72
N THR A 57 -1.94 -2.38 -6.75
CA THR A 57 -0.76 -1.49 -6.70
C THR A 57 -0.99 -0.11 -7.29
N GLU A 58 -2.18 0.18 -7.81
CA GLU A 58 -2.55 1.45 -8.45
C GLU A 58 -3.14 2.48 -7.47
N ALA A 59 -2.67 2.50 -6.23
CA ALA A 59 -3.15 3.42 -5.21
C ALA A 59 -2.00 4.30 -4.68
N PRO A 60 -1.65 5.39 -5.37
CA PRO A 60 -0.47 6.20 -5.04
C PRO A 60 -0.51 6.84 -3.65
N ASN A 61 -1.69 6.97 -3.07
CA ASN A 61 -1.90 7.57 -1.73
C ASN A 61 -2.38 6.56 -0.70
N SER A 62 -2.17 5.27 -0.93
CA SER A 62 -2.51 4.26 0.08
C SER A 62 -1.64 4.40 1.32
N PRO A 63 -2.21 4.33 2.53
CA PRO A 63 -1.43 4.27 3.77
C PRO A 63 -0.61 2.98 3.87
N PHE A 64 -1.03 1.95 3.13
CA PHE A 64 -0.36 0.66 3.11
C PHE A 64 0.75 0.66 2.07
N VAL A 65 1.96 0.39 2.52
CA VAL A 65 3.16 0.44 1.68
C VAL A 65 3.86 -0.91 1.69
N LEU A 66 4.23 -1.35 0.51
CA LEU A 66 5.21 -2.39 0.30
C LEU A 66 6.54 -1.71 -0.02
N THR A 67 7.54 -1.94 0.80
CA THR A 67 8.89 -1.40 0.60
C THR A 67 9.94 -2.51 0.71
N ALA A 68 11.14 -2.22 0.24
CA ALA A 68 12.25 -3.16 0.22
C ALA A 68 13.53 -2.48 0.68
N HIS A 69 14.36 -3.25 1.37
CA HIS A 69 15.75 -2.92 1.66
C HIS A 69 16.65 -3.99 1.06
N CYS A 70 17.71 -3.58 0.38
CA CYS A 70 18.61 -4.47 -0.34
C CYS A 70 20.05 -4.31 0.18
N ASP A 71 20.65 -5.41 0.60
CA ASP A 71 22.04 -5.49 1.05
C ASP A 71 22.86 -6.35 0.09
N VAL A 72 24.14 -6.01 -0.09
CA VAL A 72 25.10 -6.88 -0.79
C VAL A 72 25.70 -7.87 0.21
N LEU A 73 25.38 -9.14 0.04
CA LEU A 73 25.91 -10.21 0.88
C LEU A 73 27.28 -10.69 0.40
N ASP A 74 27.45 -10.80 -0.91
CA ASP A 74 28.70 -11.21 -1.53
C ASP A 74 28.80 -10.69 -2.97
N LYS A 75 30.05 -10.49 -3.42
CA LYS A 75 30.37 -10.08 -4.79
C LYS A 75 31.58 -10.85 -5.27
N SER A 76 31.46 -11.49 -6.41
CA SER A 76 32.54 -12.23 -7.05
C SER A 76 32.57 -11.99 -8.58
N ASN A 77 33.68 -12.32 -9.20
CA ASN A 77 33.86 -12.23 -10.62
C ASN A 77 34.05 -13.62 -11.25
N LEU A 78 33.31 -13.91 -12.29
CA LEU A 78 33.48 -15.10 -13.11
C LEU A 78 34.45 -14.76 -14.26
N PRO A 79 35.56 -15.50 -14.40
CA PRO A 79 36.48 -15.30 -15.51
C PRO A 79 35.83 -15.70 -16.82
N GLY A 80 36.05 -14.91 -17.87
CA GLY A 80 35.54 -15.19 -19.22
C GLY A 80 35.57 -13.94 -20.10
N PRO A 81 35.49 -14.06 -21.44
CA PRO A 81 35.24 -12.96 -22.35
C PRO A 81 33.73 -12.83 -22.66
N PRO A 82 33.00 -11.83 -22.16
CA PRO A 82 33.40 -10.81 -21.18
C PRO A 82 33.40 -11.31 -19.71
N ILE A 83 34.18 -10.66 -18.86
CA ILE A 83 34.14 -10.91 -17.41
C ILE A 83 32.72 -10.61 -16.90
N GLN A 84 32.17 -11.53 -16.12
CA GLN A 84 30.87 -11.38 -15.48
C GLN A 84 31.06 -11.15 -13.97
N THR A 85 30.20 -10.30 -13.41
CA THR A 85 30.14 -10.06 -11.98
C THR A 85 28.90 -10.76 -11.43
N VAL A 86 29.08 -11.50 -10.35
CA VAL A 86 28.01 -12.15 -9.59
C VAL A 86 27.78 -11.36 -8.32
N TYR A 87 26.54 -11.01 -8.07
CA TYR A 87 26.08 -10.42 -6.82
C TYR A 87 25.15 -11.40 -6.11
N ASN A 88 25.42 -11.63 -4.84
CA ASN A 88 24.48 -12.27 -3.92
C ASN A 88 23.87 -11.18 -3.04
N LEU A 89 22.56 -10.97 -3.19
CA LEU A 89 21.82 -9.90 -2.56
C LEU A 89 20.86 -10.43 -1.51
N GLY A 90 20.82 -9.75 -0.34
CA GLY A 90 19.79 -9.91 0.66
C GLY A 90 18.70 -8.87 0.44
N LEU A 91 17.48 -9.30 0.13
CA LEU A 91 16.35 -8.40 -0.06
C LEU A 91 15.35 -8.61 1.08
N THR A 92 15.17 -7.58 1.91
CA THR A 92 14.17 -7.58 2.97
C THR A 92 12.95 -6.79 2.51
N LEU A 93 11.80 -7.45 2.47
CA LEU A 93 10.51 -6.85 2.11
C LEU A 93 9.71 -6.53 3.36
N TYR A 94 9.06 -5.37 3.38
CA TYR A 94 8.22 -4.92 4.48
C TYR A 94 6.83 -4.53 3.98
N MET A 95 5.79 -5.00 4.67
CA MET A 95 4.45 -4.45 4.58
C MET A 95 4.20 -3.55 5.78
N VAL A 96 4.03 -2.27 5.53
CA VAL A 96 3.91 -1.24 6.57
C VAL A 96 2.65 -0.41 6.36
N ASP A 97 2.17 0.18 7.45
CA ASP A 97 1.19 1.26 7.44
C ASP A 97 1.93 2.53 7.84
N THR A 98 2.07 3.44 6.90
CA THR A 98 2.81 4.68 7.12
C THR A 98 2.05 5.64 8.04
N TYR A 99 0.72 5.55 8.05
CA TYR A 99 -0.12 6.39 8.87
C TYR A 99 -0.05 6.00 10.36
N GLN A 100 -0.12 4.68 10.61
CA GLN A 100 0.00 4.13 11.96
C GLN A 100 1.45 3.84 12.36
N GLN A 101 2.42 4.10 11.47
CA GLN A 101 3.85 3.78 11.65
C GLN A 101 4.07 2.33 12.12
N LYS A 102 3.32 1.41 11.52
CA LYS A 102 3.27 0.01 11.96
C LYS A 102 3.70 -0.96 10.88
N LYS A 103 4.61 -1.87 11.26
CA LYS A 103 5.04 -2.97 10.41
C LYS A 103 4.15 -4.19 10.67
N PHE A 104 3.51 -4.70 9.62
CA PHE A 104 2.60 -5.86 9.73
C PHE A 104 3.27 -7.17 9.34
N ALA A 105 4.15 -7.15 8.33
CA ALA A 105 4.87 -8.34 7.90
C ALA A 105 6.24 -7.99 7.34
N THR A 106 7.13 -8.98 7.38
CA THR A 106 8.48 -8.92 6.81
C THR A 106 8.79 -10.25 6.16
N ALA A 107 9.47 -10.22 5.01
CA ALA A 107 10.07 -11.39 4.38
C ALA A 107 11.50 -11.07 3.98
N TYR A 108 12.36 -12.10 4.02
CA TYR A 108 13.74 -12.02 3.58
C TYR A 108 13.96 -12.96 2.42
N LEU A 109 14.57 -12.47 1.35
CA LEU A 109 14.91 -13.22 0.15
C LEU A 109 16.39 -13.11 -0.12
N THR A 110 17.00 -14.21 -0.55
CA THR A 110 18.35 -14.20 -1.11
C THR A 110 18.24 -14.31 -2.62
N LEU A 111 18.84 -13.37 -3.34
CA LEU A 111 18.80 -13.26 -4.78
C LEU A 111 20.20 -13.31 -5.36
N ASN A 112 20.39 -14.09 -6.41
CA ASN A 112 21.64 -14.14 -7.16
C ASN A 112 21.42 -13.48 -8.52
N GLY A 113 22.33 -12.59 -8.90
CA GLY A 113 22.31 -11.95 -10.20
C GLY A 113 23.67 -11.96 -10.86
N VAL A 114 23.70 -12.23 -12.15
CA VAL A 114 24.90 -12.33 -12.97
C VAL A 114 24.80 -11.32 -14.12
N GLY A 115 25.86 -10.55 -14.33
CA GLY A 115 25.87 -9.55 -15.41
C GLY A 115 27.29 -9.08 -15.76
N THR A 116 27.40 -8.36 -16.88
CA THR A 116 28.66 -7.74 -17.30
C THR A 116 28.90 -6.41 -16.57
N GLY A 117 28.71 -6.40 -15.25
CA GLY A 117 28.84 -5.24 -14.40
C GLY A 117 27.69 -5.13 -13.39
N GLU A 118 27.85 -4.24 -12.43
CA GLU A 118 26.97 -4.09 -11.27
C GLU A 118 25.49 -3.95 -11.62
N VAL A 119 25.12 -2.94 -12.39
CA VAL A 119 23.72 -2.67 -12.75
C VAL A 119 23.03 -3.87 -13.38
N LYS A 120 23.72 -4.57 -14.30
CA LYS A 120 23.14 -5.73 -14.97
C LYS A 120 22.96 -6.92 -14.02
N SER A 121 23.87 -7.08 -13.08
CA SER A 121 23.74 -8.12 -12.04
C SER A 121 22.56 -7.85 -11.11
N TYR A 122 22.35 -6.60 -10.68
CA TYR A 122 21.15 -6.24 -9.90
C TYR A 122 19.85 -6.47 -10.69
N ILE A 123 19.81 -6.04 -11.96
CA ILE A 123 18.64 -6.26 -12.82
C ILE A 123 18.32 -7.74 -12.97
N ASP A 124 19.35 -8.57 -13.15
CA ASP A 124 19.19 -10.01 -13.25
C ASP A 124 18.66 -10.62 -11.95
N ALA A 125 19.23 -10.24 -10.79
CA ALA A 125 18.76 -10.67 -9.48
C ALA A 125 17.27 -10.32 -9.26
N PHE A 126 16.87 -9.08 -9.56
CA PHE A 126 15.49 -8.62 -9.33
C PHE A 126 14.44 -9.29 -10.24
N ARG A 127 14.82 -9.78 -11.41
CA ARG A 127 13.94 -10.60 -12.26
C ARG A 127 13.54 -11.92 -11.61
N HIS A 128 14.30 -12.39 -10.62
CA HIS A 128 14.04 -13.64 -9.92
C HIS A 128 13.13 -13.49 -8.69
N ILE A 129 12.72 -12.28 -8.31
CA ILE A 129 11.84 -12.03 -7.15
C ILE A 129 10.55 -12.84 -7.24
N SER A 130 9.91 -12.87 -8.40
CA SER A 130 8.64 -13.60 -8.62
C SER A 130 8.77 -15.13 -8.48
N ARG A 131 9.98 -15.69 -8.51
CA ARG A 131 10.23 -17.13 -8.35
C ARG A 131 10.29 -17.57 -6.89
N SER A 132 10.33 -16.65 -5.94
CA SER A 132 10.40 -16.92 -4.48
C SER A 132 9.01 -17.15 -3.86
N GLY A 133 8.10 -17.80 -4.57
CA GLY A 133 6.65 -17.82 -4.37
C GLY A 133 6.12 -18.07 -2.96
N ASN A 134 6.73 -18.93 -2.13
CA ASN A 134 6.18 -19.26 -0.81
C ASN A 134 6.41 -18.18 0.23
N GLU A 135 7.60 -17.57 0.28
CA GLU A 135 7.92 -16.50 1.23
C GLU A 135 7.11 -15.23 0.95
N ILE A 136 6.90 -14.94 -0.34
CA ILE A 136 6.10 -13.80 -0.78
C ILE A 136 4.61 -14.00 -0.45
N LYS A 137 4.07 -15.19 -0.76
CA LYS A 137 2.69 -15.54 -0.38
C LYS A 137 2.49 -15.44 1.13
N LYS A 138 3.47 -15.89 1.91
CA LYS A 138 3.44 -15.80 3.38
C LYS A 138 3.49 -14.34 3.84
N LEU A 139 4.35 -13.50 3.23
CA LEU A 139 4.41 -12.06 3.50
C LEU A 139 3.04 -11.41 3.30
N VAL A 140 2.45 -11.58 2.12
CA VAL A 140 1.18 -10.94 1.75
C VAL A 140 0.03 -11.45 2.62
N ASN A 141 -0.11 -12.76 2.80
CA ASN A 141 -1.18 -13.34 3.59
C ASN A 141 -1.08 -12.96 5.08
N THR A 142 0.15 -13.00 5.64
CA THR A 142 0.39 -12.59 7.03
C THR A 142 0.17 -11.09 7.21
N GLY A 143 0.67 -10.27 6.30
CA GLY A 143 0.49 -8.83 6.32
C GLY A 143 -0.97 -8.45 6.27
N ARG A 144 -1.72 -9.00 5.30
CA ARG A 144 -3.16 -8.78 5.14
C ARG A 144 -3.94 -9.18 6.41
N ALA A 145 -3.69 -10.39 6.92
CA ALA A 145 -4.39 -10.89 8.10
C ALA A 145 -4.14 -10.02 9.34
N LYS A 146 -2.89 -9.63 9.59
CA LYS A 146 -2.54 -8.77 10.73
C LYS A 146 -3.11 -7.36 10.57
N MET A 147 -3.09 -6.81 9.38
CA MET A 147 -3.64 -5.50 9.04
C MET A 147 -5.14 -5.47 9.26
N MET A 148 -5.87 -6.45 8.70
CA MET A 148 -7.31 -6.57 8.89
C MET A 148 -7.68 -6.72 10.37
N ASN A 149 -7.00 -7.61 11.10
CA ASN A 149 -7.24 -7.78 12.54
C ASN A 149 -6.97 -6.51 13.35
N TYR A 150 -5.95 -5.73 12.98
CA TYR A 150 -5.66 -4.45 13.59
C TYR A 150 -6.82 -3.46 13.39
N TYR A 151 -7.26 -3.26 12.15
CA TYR A 151 -8.35 -2.33 11.85
C TYR A 151 -9.69 -2.82 12.39
N ASP A 152 -9.99 -4.12 12.36
CA ASP A 152 -11.18 -4.71 12.97
C ASP A 152 -11.27 -4.48 14.48
N THR A 153 -10.13 -4.28 15.13
CA THR A 153 -10.05 -4.04 16.58
C THR A 153 -9.97 -2.54 16.90
N GLN A 154 -9.25 -1.77 16.10
CA GLN A 154 -8.92 -0.38 16.42
C GLN A 154 -9.83 0.66 15.75
N TYR A 155 -10.70 0.28 14.78
CA TYR A 155 -11.54 1.25 14.10
C TYR A 155 -12.38 2.15 15.02
N PRO A 156 -12.92 1.69 16.19
CA PRO A 156 -13.68 2.59 17.06
C PRO A 156 -12.81 3.69 17.66
N ASN A 157 -11.56 3.36 18.01
CA ASN A 157 -10.60 4.32 18.54
C ASN A 157 -10.15 5.31 17.46
N ILE A 158 -9.90 4.82 16.24
CA ILE A 158 -9.54 5.63 15.07
C ILE A 158 -10.68 6.62 14.76
N LEU A 159 -11.92 6.17 14.71
CA LEU A 159 -13.08 7.05 14.49
C LEU A 159 -13.30 8.05 15.61
N LYS A 160 -13.03 7.68 16.87
CA LYS A 160 -13.09 8.61 18.00
C LYS A 160 -12.04 9.71 17.86
N GLU A 161 -10.83 9.36 17.48
CA GLU A 161 -9.74 10.33 17.27
C GLU A 161 -10.01 11.23 16.06
N ALA A 162 -10.52 10.68 14.95
CA ALA A 162 -10.93 11.47 13.80
C ALA A 162 -12.01 12.51 14.14
N LYS A 163 -12.98 12.15 15.02
CA LYS A 163 -13.97 13.10 15.53
C LYS A 163 -13.35 14.20 16.39
N ARG A 164 -12.30 13.88 17.16
CA ARG A 164 -11.55 14.87 17.93
C ARG A 164 -10.83 15.86 17.00
N LEU A 165 -10.18 15.36 15.96
CA LEU A 165 -9.51 16.17 14.94
C LEU A 165 -10.52 17.06 14.19
N GLU A 166 -11.69 16.52 13.81
CA GLU A 166 -12.78 17.31 13.22
C GLU A 166 -13.19 18.49 14.13
N ALA A 167 -13.37 18.24 15.43
CA ALA A 167 -13.71 19.28 16.40
C ALA A 167 -12.63 20.36 16.51
N MET A 168 -11.37 20.02 16.23
CA MET A 168 -10.24 20.95 16.15
C MET A 168 -10.08 21.57 14.76
N GLN A 169 -10.99 21.30 13.81
CA GLN A 169 -10.95 21.75 12.40
C GLN A 169 -9.77 21.19 11.61
N GLN A 170 -9.13 20.12 12.09
CA GLN A 170 -8.07 19.39 11.40
C GLN A 170 -8.68 18.32 10.46
N TYR A 171 -9.36 18.81 9.43
CA TYR A 171 -10.16 17.95 8.54
C TYR A 171 -9.30 17.00 7.69
N GLU A 172 -8.13 17.44 7.27
CA GLU A 172 -7.27 16.65 6.38
C GLU A 172 -6.71 15.44 7.13
N GLU A 173 -6.22 15.65 8.36
CA GLU A 173 -5.74 14.57 9.21
C GLU A 173 -6.89 13.62 9.62
N ALA A 174 -8.06 14.17 9.93
CA ALA A 174 -9.23 13.36 10.25
C ALA A 174 -9.66 12.48 9.05
N LEU A 175 -9.68 13.04 7.83
CA LEU A 175 -10.01 12.31 6.60
C LEU A 175 -8.98 11.22 6.32
N ALA A 176 -7.69 11.52 6.46
CA ALA A 176 -6.63 10.56 6.24
C ALA A 176 -6.76 9.36 7.21
N MET A 177 -7.06 9.62 8.50
CA MET A 177 -7.32 8.55 9.49
C MET A 177 -8.51 7.68 9.11
N VAL A 178 -9.61 8.29 8.71
CA VAL A 178 -10.85 7.57 8.39
C VAL A 178 -10.69 6.72 7.13
N PHE A 179 -10.08 7.28 6.08
CA PHE A 179 -9.86 6.56 4.82
C PHE A 179 -8.73 5.52 4.88
N ALA A 180 -7.91 5.53 5.92
CA ALA A 180 -6.98 4.44 6.19
C ALA A 180 -7.68 3.15 6.64
N ILE A 181 -8.93 3.21 7.12
CA ILE A 181 -9.69 2.03 7.54
C ILE A 181 -10.12 1.26 6.28
N PRO A 182 -9.68 0.00 6.08
CA PRO A 182 -10.06 -0.78 4.90
C PRO A 182 -11.57 -0.96 4.82
N VAL A 183 -12.13 -0.77 3.61
CA VAL A 183 -13.59 -0.85 3.36
C VAL A 183 -14.16 -2.20 3.79
N CYS A 184 -13.40 -3.27 3.61
CA CYS A 184 -13.80 -4.63 3.97
C CYS A 184 -13.52 -5.01 5.44
N SER A 185 -13.00 -4.09 6.27
CA SER A 185 -12.92 -4.30 7.72
C SER A 185 -14.29 -4.13 8.38
N LYS A 186 -14.43 -4.61 9.62
CA LYS A 186 -15.67 -4.46 10.41
C LYS A 186 -16.11 -2.99 10.54
N GLY A 187 -15.16 -2.07 10.50
CA GLY A 187 -15.41 -0.63 10.58
C GLY A 187 -15.58 0.06 9.24
N GLY A 188 -15.39 -0.65 8.11
CA GLY A 188 -15.29 -0.05 6.79
C GLY A 188 -16.51 0.76 6.37
N ASP A 189 -17.73 0.22 6.52
CA ASP A 189 -18.96 0.92 6.20
C ASP A 189 -19.17 2.17 7.06
N GLN A 190 -18.85 2.06 8.36
CA GLN A 190 -18.96 3.19 9.29
C GLN A 190 -17.94 4.26 8.97
N ALA A 191 -16.71 3.87 8.65
CA ALA A 191 -15.65 4.76 8.24
C ALA A 191 -16.00 5.49 6.93
N SER A 192 -16.43 4.76 5.91
CA SER A 192 -16.83 5.32 4.62
C SER A 192 -17.97 6.33 4.77
N SER A 193 -19.02 5.99 5.52
CA SER A 193 -20.15 6.88 5.78
C SER A 193 -19.75 8.14 6.54
N TYR A 194 -18.88 8.01 7.54
CA TYR A 194 -18.37 9.14 8.31
C TYR A 194 -17.40 9.98 7.48
N GLY A 195 -16.49 9.35 6.74
CA GLY A 195 -15.54 10.02 5.87
C GLY A 195 -16.22 10.91 4.81
N LEU A 196 -17.31 10.42 4.20
CA LEU A 196 -18.07 11.20 3.25
C LEU A 196 -18.70 12.46 3.88
N LYS A 197 -19.28 12.33 5.08
CA LYS A 197 -19.82 13.49 5.84
C LYS A 197 -18.72 14.48 6.21
N LEU A 198 -17.58 13.99 6.64
CA LEU A 198 -16.43 14.80 7.01
C LEU A 198 -15.87 15.56 5.78
N TYR A 199 -15.77 14.88 4.66
CA TYR A 199 -15.36 15.49 3.39
C TYR A 199 -16.29 16.62 2.96
N THR A 200 -17.61 16.40 3.02
CA THR A 200 -18.62 17.42 2.69
C THR A 200 -18.45 18.65 3.59
N ARG A 201 -18.30 18.46 4.91
CA ARG A 201 -18.08 19.58 5.86
C ARG A 201 -16.79 20.34 5.57
N ASN A 202 -15.72 19.64 5.20
CA ASN A 202 -14.47 20.31 4.82
C ASN A 202 -14.65 21.16 3.55
N LEU A 203 -15.36 20.64 2.54
CA LEU A 203 -15.68 21.40 1.33
C LEU A 203 -16.52 22.64 1.65
N ASP A 204 -17.56 22.53 2.48
CA ASP A 204 -18.41 23.66 2.89
C ASP A 204 -17.56 24.74 3.58
N ARG A 205 -16.65 24.34 4.48
CA ARG A 205 -15.72 25.25 5.15
C ARG A 205 -14.80 25.97 4.15
N LEU A 206 -14.20 25.22 3.21
CA LEU A 206 -13.31 25.79 2.19
C LEU A 206 -14.06 26.75 1.27
N ASN A 207 -15.25 26.38 0.85
CA ASN A 207 -16.10 27.23 0.02
C ASN A 207 -16.48 28.53 0.73
N LEU A 208 -16.84 28.46 2.02
CA LEU A 208 -17.12 29.63 2.83
C LEU A 208 -15.90 30.54 2.98
N TYR A 209 -14.73 29.95 3.21
CA TYR A 209 -13.47 30.68 3.28
C TYR A 209 -13.16 31.40 1.96
N LEU A 210 -13.24 30.71 0.84
CA LEU A 210 -13.00 31.28 -0.49
C LEU A 210 -14.00 32.41 -0.81
N LEU A 211 -15.28 32.21 -0.49
CA LEU A 211 -16.32 33.23 -0.68
C LEU A 211 -16.05 34.49 0.14
N ASN A 212 -15.66 34.32 1.40
CA ASN A 212 -15.36 35.46 2.28
C ASN A 212 -14.08 36.19 1.81
N THR A 213 -13.07 35.45 1.35
CA THR A 213 -11.84 36.01 0.77
C THR A 213 -12.17 36.82 -0.49
N ALA A 214 -12.96 36.27 -1.41
CA ALA A 214 -13.38 36.95 -2.64
C ALA A 214 -14.17 38.24 -2.32
N LYS A 215 -15.10 38.20 -1.35
CA LYS A 215 -15.84 39.38 -0.91
C LYS A 215 -14.92 40.45 -0.33
N ALA A 216 -13.91 40.04 0.45
CA ALA A 216 -12.94 40.98 1.03
C ALA A 216 -12.06 41.63 -0.05
N MET A 217 -11.61 40.85 -1.04
CA MET A 217 -10.83 41.38 -2.19
C MET A 217 -11.65 42.35 -3.03
N TRP A 218 -12.91 42.01 -3.32
CA TRP A 218 -13.81 42.90 -4.04
C TRP A 218 -14.06 44.21 -3.28
N ALA A 219 -14.33 44.14 -1.99
CA ALA A 219 -14.48 45.33 -1.14
C ALA A 219 -13.22 46.20 -1.07
N ALA A 220 -12.05 45.61 -1.24
CA ALA A 220 -10.76 46.32 -1.32
C ALA A 220 -10.41 46.86 -2.72
N GLY A 221 -11.28 46.68 -3.72
CA GLY A 221 -11.03 47.11 -5.10
C GLY A 221 -9.93 46.29 -5.82
N GLN A 222 -9.70 45.05 -5.41
CA GLN A 222 -8.66 44.15 -5.95
C GLN A 222 -9.29 43.08 -6.90
N ASP A 223 -10.24 43.50 -7.72
CA ASP A 223 -11.03 42.65 -8.59
C ASP A 223 -10.33 42.21 -9.90
N ALA A 224 -9.04 42.57 -10.08
CA ALA A 224 -8.28 42.30 -11.29
C ALA A 224 -6.89 41.74 -11.04
N GLN A 225 -6.78 40.67 -10.24
CA GLN A 225 -5.55 39.84 -10.21
C GLN A 225 -5.85 38.36 -10.44
#